data_ec2dd146ca58c88200ddb644300cfba2
#
_entry.id   ec2dd146ca58c88200ddb644300cfba2
#
_cell.length_a   1.000
_cell.length_b   1.000
_cell.length_c   1.000
_cell.angle_alpha   90.00
_cell.angle_beta   90.00
_cell.angle_gamma   90.00
#
_symmetry.space_group_name_H-M   'P 1'
#
loop_
_entity.id
_entity.type
_entity.pdbx_description
1 polymer ?
#
loop_
_entity_poly.entity_id
_entity_poly.type
_entity_poly.pdbx_seq_one_letter_code
_entity_poly.pdbx_strand_id
1 'polypeptide(L)'
;MDGIRRILVAVKEPAAKTLPAVRKAAELAKAFGAELVLFQSIALPLYLEGNVSYMNGGLADAERCTRDACERSLEAIACKLRRKGIEVCVSTQFDYPIYEAVIREATRLKVDLIVAEQHHGHHAASLLHLVDWELLRLSPIPVLLVKDPRAYRRPKVLAAVDPDHTYAKPVWLDREILNAGQEIARALHGSLHAVHAYVPIPALAFPTGAISEEDVETIHTRCREKANKKLKRALRDAEIRSSVAHVIGRHPADAIAEVASQIHSSLVVMGAISRSGFKRLLIGNTAERVLDRLSCDVLVIKPAHLVKKVPQKRRGAAHARLRLHPLIV
;
A
#
# COMPACT_ATOMS: atom_id res chain seq x y z
N MET A 1 6.19 13.89 2.53
CA MET A 1 5.86 13.38 3.89
C MET A 1 6.80 14.09 4.85
N ASP A 2 6.29 14.69 5.91
CA ASP A 2 7.17 15.37 6.91
C ASP A 2 7.79 14.35 7.87
N GLY A 3 8.56 13.42 7.34
CA GLY A 3 9.21 12.34 8.09
C GLY A 3 8.21 11.30 8.64
N ILE A 4 8.55 10.03 8.53
CA ILE A 4 7.77 8.93 9.15
C ILE A 4 8.17 8.86 10.63
N ARG A 5 7.24 9.17 11.54
CA ARG A 5 7.46 9.15 13.00
C ARG A 5 6.79 7.98 13.69
N ARG A 6 5.70 7.46 13.11
CA ARG A 6 4.97 6.33 13.67
C ARG A 6 4.48 5.40 12.57
N ILE A 7 4.78 4.10 12.72
CA ILE A 7 4.43 3.05 11.76
C ILE A 7 3.52 2.04 12.44
N LEU A 8 2.37 1.72 11.86
CA LEU A 8 1.52 0.63 12.32
C LEU A 8 1.71 -0.60 11.43
N VAL A 9 1.95 -1.75 12.02
CA VAL A 9 2.00 -3.04 11.31
C VAL A 9 0.74 -3.84 11.63
N ALA A 10 -0.02 -4.17 10.60
CA ALA A 10 -1.16 -5.08 10.70
C ALA A 10 -0.63 -6.52 10.76
N VAL A 11 -0.52 -7.07 11.99
CA VAL A 11 -0.03 -8.44 12.22
C VAL A 11 -1.22 -9.40 12.14
N LYS A 12 -1.19 -10.30 11.16
CA LYS A 12 -2.28 -11.28 10.97
C LYS A 12 -2.08 -12.54 11.81
N GLU A 13 -0.89 -13.12 11.76
CA GLU A 13 -0.51 -14.35 12.46
C GLU A 13 0.79 -14.16 13.26
N PRO A 14 0.72 -13.71 14.52
CA PRO A 14 1.93 -13.47 15.32
C PRO A 14 2.80 -14.72 15.55
N ALA A 15 2.20 -15.91 15.48
CA ALA A 15 2.89 -17.18 15.63
C ALA A 15 3.57 -17.69 14.37
N ALA A 16 3.46 -16.99 13.23
CA ALA A 16 4.10 -17.40 11.99
C ALA A 16 5.62 -17.44 12.12
N LYS A 17 6.27 -18.42 11.47
CA LYS A 17 7.74 -18.56 11.47
C LYS A 17 8.45 -17.34 10.92
N THR A 18 7.85 -16.68 9.95
CA THR A 18 8.38 -15.46 9.32
C THR A 18 7.33 -14.38 9.34
N LEU A 19 7.75 -13.16 9.62
CA LEU A 19 6.90 -11.96 9.68
C LEU A 19 7.51 -10.87 8.78
N PRO A 20 7.40 -10.99 7.45
CA PRO A 20 8.02 -10.06 6.50
C PRO A 20 7.59 -8.61 6.73
N ALA A 21 6.29 -8.36 6.96
CA ALA A 21 5.78 -7.02 7.25
C ALA A 21 6.40 -6.42 8.52
N VAL A 22 6.48 -7.20 9.60
CA VAL A 22 7.11 -6.76 10.87
C VAL A 22 8.59 -6.43 10.65
N ARG A 23 9.32 -7.30 9.92
CA ARG A 23 10.73 -7.07 9.65
C ARG A 23 10.98 -5.81 8.84
N LYS A 24 10.26 -5.61 7.74
CA LYS A 24 10.40 -4.42 6.89
C LYS A 24 9.97 -3.14 7.60
N ALA A 25 8.91 -3.19 8.37
CA ALA A 25 8.51 -2.07 9.22
C ALA A 25 9.58 -1.74 10.27
N ALA A 26 10.21 -2.75 10.86
CA ALA A 26 11.32 -2.55 11.81
C ALA A 26 12.56 -1.92 11.14
N GLU A 27 12.88 -2.29 9.90
CA GLU A 27 13.94 -1.67 9.11
C GLU A 27 13.64 -0.19 8.84
N LEU A 28 12.40 0.11 8.44
CA LEU A 28 11.95 1.50 8.24
C LEU A 28 11.95 2.28 9.57
N ALA A 29 11.39 1.70 10.64
CA ALA A 29 11.35 2.35 11.95
C ALA A 29 12.77 2.71 12.43
N LYS A 30 13.74 1.80 12.29
CA LYS A 30 15.13 2.07 12.62
C LYS A 30 15.74 3.15 11.73
N ALA A 31 15.46 3.14 10.43
CA ALA A 31 16.01 4.09 9.48
C ALA A 31 15.47 5.52 9.67
N PHE A 32 14.22 5.65 10.09
CA PHE A 32 13.55 6.94 10.34
C PHE A 32 13.58 7.39 11.82
N GLY A 33 14.00 6.53 12.74
CA GLY A 33 13.85 6.78 14.19
C GLY A 33 12.38 6.79 14.63
N ALA A 34 11.53 5.99 13.99
CA ALA A 34 10.10 5.98 14.18
C ALA A 34 9.67 4.96 15.23
N GLU A 35 8.57 5.26 15.95
CA GLU A 35 7.86 4.33 16.80
C GLU A 35 7.13 3.27 15.94
N LEU A 36 7.19 2.01 16.36
CA LEU A 36 6.50 0.90 15.71
C LEU A 36 5.32 0.43 16.57
N VAL A 37 4.14 0.36 15.98
CA VAL A 37 2.93 -0.19 16.62
C VAL A 37 2.62 -1.55 15.99
N LEU A 38 2.70 -2.63 16.75
CA LEU A 38 2.24 -3.95 16.35
C LEU A 38 0.75 -4.07 16.68
N PHE A 39 -0.08 -4.13 15.65
CA PHE A 39 -1.53 -4.16 15.79
C PHE A 39 -2.12 -5.48 15.30
N GLN A 40 -3.01 -6.08 16.08
CA GLN A 40 -3.81 -7.22 15.67
C GLN A 40 -5.29 -6.94 15.91
N SER A 41 -6.10 -7.04 14.86
CA SER A 41 -7.55 -7.10 14.99
C SER A 41 -7.97 -8.54 15.27
N ILE A 42 -8.76 -8.74 16.32
CA ILE A 42 -9.29 -10.02 16.73
C ILE A 42 -10.73 -10.10 16.25
N ALA A 43 -11.04 -11.04 15.36
CA ALA A 43 -12.38 -11.35 14.92
C ALA A 43 -12.84 -12.61 15.64
N LEU A 44 -13.90 -12.53 16.46
CA LEU A 44 -14.51 -13.72 17.04
C LEU A 44 -15.31 -14.43 15.95
N PRO A 45 -15.15 -15.75 15.78
CA PRO A 45 -15.98 -16.51 14.86
C PRO A 45 -17.45 -16.47 15.31
N LEU A 46 -18.35 -16.13 14.41
CA LEU A 46 -19.79 -15.98 14.67
C LEU A 46 -20.47 -17.23 15.28
N TYR A 47 -19.94 -18.42 14.97
CA TYR A 47 -20.47 -19.66 15.54
C TYR A 47 -20.21 -19.82 17.03
N LEU A 48 -19.32 -19.01 17.63
CA LEU A 48 -19.10 -18.99 19.07
C LEU A 48 -20.21 -18.24 19.82
N GLU A 49 -20.93 -17.32 19.17
CA GLU A 49 -22.03 -16.57 19.82
C GLU A 49 -23.17 -17.50 20.32
N GLY A 50 -23.46 -18.61 19.58
CA GLY A 50 -24.46 -19.57 19.97
C GLY A 50 -24.04 -20.58 21.03
N ASN A 51 -22.74 -20.91 21.10
CA ASN A 51 -22.22 -21.98 21.93
C ASN A 51 -21.54 -21.50 23.21
N VAL A 52 -21.12 -20.23 23.28
CA VAL A 52 -20.40 -19.68 24.45
C VAL A 52 -21.33 -19.55 25.70
N SER A 53 -22.64 -19.44 25.50
CA SER A 53 -23.61 -19.44 26.62
C SER A 53 -23.59 -20.71 27.44
N TYR A 54 -23.05 -21.81 26.91
CA TYR A 54 -22.95 -23.10 27.62
C TYR A 54 -21.59 -23.31 28.30
N MET A 55 -20.62 -22.41 28.10
CA MET A 55 -19.32 -22.50 28.75
C MET A 55 -19.35 -21.76 30.09
N ASN A 56 -18.89 -22.41 31.16
CA ASN A 56 -18.72 -21.80 32.49
C ASN A 56 -17.69 -20.66 32.36
N GLY A 57 -18.14 -19.42 32.34
CA GLY A 57 -17.26 -18.24 32.19
C GLY A 57 -17.75 -17.20 31.20
N GLY A 58 -18.61 -17.57 30.25
CA GLY A 58 -19.26 -16.66 29.32
C GLY A 58 -18.33 -16.10 28.20
N LEU A 59 -18.94 -15.31 27.32
CA LEU A 59 -18.26 -14.67 26.19
C LEU A 59 -17.12 -13.73 26.63
N ALA A 60 -17.32 -13.01 27.75
CA ALA A 60 -16.34 -12.07 28.30
C ALA A 60 -15.00 -12.74 28.70
N ASP A 61 -15.07 -13.94 29.28
CA ASP A 61 -13.86 -14.69 29.64
C ASP A 61 -13.14 -15.23 28.39
N ALA A 62 -13.88 -15.72 27.41
CA ALA A 62 -13.30 -16.14 26.14
C ALA A 62 -12.63 -14.96 25.40
N GLU A 63 -13.27 -13.80 25.38
CA GLU A 63 -12.68 -12.57 24.81
C GLU A 63 -11.41 -12.17 25.56
N ARG A 64 -11.42 -12.20 26.90
CA ARG A 64 -10.25 -11.88 27.72
C ARG A 64 -9.10 -12.84 27.43
N CYS A 65 -9.34 -14.15 27.49
CA CYS A 65 -8.33 -15.16 27.23
C CYS A 65 -7.72 -15.02 25.83
N THR A 66 -8.56 -14.75 24.81
CA THR A 66 -8.12 -14.56 23.44
C THR A 66 -7.26 -13.29 23.31
N ARG A 67 -7.69 -12.19 23.91
CA ARG A 67 -6.92 -10.94 23.95
C ARG A 67 -5.56 -11.15 24.59
N ASP A 68 -5.52 -11.75 25.79
CA ASP A 68 -4.28 -12.01 26.53
C ASP A 68 -3.31 -12.90 25.74
N ALA A 69 -3.83 -13.89 25.02
CA ALA A 69 -3.02 -14.75 24.17
C ALA A 69 -2.41 -13.98 22.97
N CYS A 70 -3.22 -13.14 22.32
CA CYS A 70 -2.76 -12.28 21.22
C CYS A 70 -1.72 -11.28 21.72
N GLU A 71 -1.98 -10.60 22.84
CA GLU A 71 -1.06 -9.61 23.43
C GLU A 71 0.27 -10.25 23.82
N ARG A 72 0.26 -11.43 24.46
CA ARG A 72 1.50 -12.16 24.78
C ARG A 72 2.31 -12.48 23.53
N SER A 73 1.64 -12.89 22.46
CA SER A 73 2.31 -13.23 21.19
C SER A 73 2.94 -11.99 20.54
N LEU A 74 2.23 -10.87 20.52
CA LEU A 74 2.75 -9.61 19.99
C LEU A 74 3.87 -9.04 20.88
N GLU A 75 3.75 -9.15 22.20
CA GLU A 75 4.74 -8.68 23.16
C GLU A 75 6.07 -9.47 23.04
N ALA A 76 5.99 -10.77 22.76
CA ALA A 76 7.18 -11.57 22.46
C ALA A 76 7.94 -11.04 21.22
N ILE A 77 7.21 -10.55 20.20
CA ILE A 77 7.81 -9.92 19.02
C ILE A 77 8.38 -8.54 19.40
N ALA A 78 7.60 -7.72 20.11
CA ALA A 78 7.98 -6.39 20.55
C ALA A 78 9.25 -6.40 21.40
N CYS A 79 9.37 -7.34 22.33
CA CYS A 79 10.56 -7.53 23.15
C CYS A 79 11.83 -7.78 22.33
N LYS A 80 11.74 -8.60 21.27
CA LYS A 80 12.88 -8.86 20.35
C LYS A 80 13.26 -7.58 19.58
N LEU A 81 12.30 -6.75 19.20
CA LEU A 81 12.54 -5.51 18.46
C LEU A 81 13.10 -4.41 19.37
N ARG A 82 12.60 -4.29 20.59
CA ARG A 82 13.13 -3.34 21.61
C ARG A 82 14.60 -3.62 21.93
N ARG A 83 14.99 -4.89 21.99
CA ARG A 83 16.43 -5.29 22.15
C ARG A 83 17.31 -4.82 20.98
N LYS A 84 16.71 -4.54 19.80
CA LYS A 84 17.41 -3.97 18.64
C LYS A 84 17.39 -2.45 18.60
N GLY A 85 16.91 -1.79 19.69
CA GLY A 85 16.84 -0.35 19.81
C GLY A 85 15.66 0.30 19.08
N ILE A 86 14.58 -0.45 18.79
CA ILE A 86 13.38 0.08 18.18
C ILE A 86 12.33 0.33 19.27
N GLU A 87 11.74 1.51 19.29
CA GLU A 87 10.59 1.80 20.15
C GLU A 87 9.36 1.08 19.61
N VAL A 88 8.74 0.22 20.44
CA VAL A 88 7.62 -0.64 20.00
C VAL A 88 6.50 -0.64 21.02
N CYS A 89 5.29 -0.36 20.53
CA CYS A 89 4.02 -0.54 21.26
C CYS A 89 3.22 -1.72 20.69
N VAL A 90 2.37 -2.31 21.51
CA VAL A 90 1.45 -3.37 21.13
C VAL A 90 0.02 -2.88 21.29
N SER A 91 -0.86 -3.22 20.37
CA SER A 91 -2.28 -2.92 20.45
C SER A 91 -3.11 -4.07 19.88
N THR A 92 -4.20 -4.41 20.57
CA THR A 92 -5.18 -5.40 20.12
C THR A 92 -6.59 -4.83 20.21
N GLN A 93 -7.44 -5.16 19.25
CA GLN A 93 -8.85 -4.72 19.25
C GLN A 93 -9.75 -5.85 18.76
N PHE A 94 -10.87 -6.06 19.47
CA PHE A 94 -11.99 -6.82 18.91
C PHE A 94 -12.76 -5.93 17.95
N ASP A 95 -12.49 -6.08 16.67
CA ASP A 95 -13.11 -5.24 15.64
C ASP A 95 -13.15 -5.95 14.27
N TYR A 96 -14.21 -5.67 13.51
CA TYR A 96 -14.46 -6.23 12.19
C TYR A 96 -15.17 -5.19 11.30
N PRO A 97 -14.91 -5.17 10.00
CA PRO A 97 -13.92 -5.96 9.25
C PRO A 97 -12.48 -5.49 9.54
N ILE A 98 -11.52 -6.41 9.38
CA ILE A 98 -10.11 -6.22 9.77
C ILE A 98 -9.50 -4.94 9.17
N TYR A 99 -9.75 -4.66 7.88
CA TYR A 99 -9.20 -3.47 7.22
C TYR A 99 -9.72 -2.16 7.84
N GLU A 100 -10.98 -2.13 8.28
CA GLU A 100 -11.53 -0.95 8.99
C GLU A 100 -10.93 -0.81 10.38
N ALA A 101 -10.74 -1.92 11.10
CA ALA A 101 -10.09 -1.93 12.40
C ALA A 101 -8.67 -1.36 12.30
N VAL A 102 -7.89 -1.78 11.31
CA VAL A 102 -6.55 -1.25 11.02
C VAL A 102 -6.60 0.25 10.76
N ILE A 103 -7.53 0.73 9.91
CA ILE A 103 -7.64 2.15 9.58
C ILE A 103 -8.08 2.98 10.79
N ARG A 104 -9.05 2.48 11.60
CA ARG A 104 -9.50 3.16 12.81
C ARG A 104 -8.38 3.31 13.83
N GLU A 105 -7.64 2.23 14.07
CA GLU A 105 -6.51 2.25 15.02
C GLU A 105 -5.38 3.14 14.52
N ALA A 106 -5.02 3.05 13.24
CA ALA A 106 -4.02 3.90 12.62
C ALA A 106 -4.40 5.39 12.70
N THR A 107 -5.68 5.71 12.49
CA THR A 107 -6.19 7.09 12.63
C THR A 107 -6.18 7.55 14.09
N ARG A 108 -6.59 6.70 15.04
CA ARG A 108 -6.59 6.98 16.48
C ARG A 108 -5.18 7.30 16.99
N LEU A 109 -4.20 6.53 16.55
CA LEU A 109 -2.79 6.67 16.93
C LEU A 109 -2.04 7.71 16.10
N LYS A 110 -2.67 8.30 15.08
CA LYS A 110 -2.07 9.27 14.15
C LYS A 110 -0.78 8.74 13.53
N VAL A 111 -0.82 7.52 12.97
CA VAL A 111 0.33 6.92 12.31
C VAL A 111 0.56 7.55 10.92
N ASP A 112 1.80 7.56 10.48
CA ASP A 112 2.21 8.13 9.19
C ASP A 112 2.25 7.07 8.09
N LEU A 113 2.37 5.79 8.47
CA LEU A 113 2.47 4.65 7.54
C LEU A 113 1.81 3.40 8.13
N ILE A 114 1.00 2.73 7.33
CA ILE A 114 0.50 1.39 7.63
C ILE A 114 1.32 0.38 6.82
N VAL A 115 1.78 -0.69 7.46
CA VAL A 115 2.46 -1.82 6.82
C VAL A 115 1.61 -3.06 6.93
N ALA A 116 1.30 -3.67 5.81
CA ALA A 116 0.52 -4.91 5.73
C ALA A 116 1.23 -5.93 4.83
N GLU A 117 1.01 -7.21 5.07
CA GLU A 117 1.58 -8.29 4.27
C GLU A 117 0.53 -8.83 3.29
N GLN A 118 0.92 -8.97 2.02
CA GLN A 118 0.06 -9.62 1.03
C GLN A 118 0.10 -11.14 1.23
N HIS A 119 -1.06 -11.77 1.25
CA HIS A 119 -1.15 -13.23 1.33
C HIS A 119 -0.83 -13.88 -0.02
N HIS A 120 0.13 -14.80 -0.01
CA HIS A 120 0.43 -15.70 -1.12
C HIS A 120 -0.10 -17.09 -0.74
N GLY A 121 -1.28 -17.46 -1.22
CA GLY A 121 -1.83 -18.80 -0.99
C GLY A 121 -2.94 -19.16 -1.97
N HIS A 122 -2.76 -20.28 -2.69
CA HIS A 122 -3.70 -20.75 -3.72
C HIS A 122 -5.08 -21.20 -3.16
N HIS A 123 -5.25 -21.35 -1.85
CA HIS A 123 -6.49 -21.84 -1.24
C HIS A 123 -7.21 -20.83 -0.32
N ALA A 124 -6.60 -19.70 0.00
CA ALA A 124 -7.26 -18.62 0.75
C ALA A 124 -7.75 -17.51 -0.17
N ALA A 125 -8.01 -17.82 -1.41
CA ALA A 125 -8.02 -16.92 -2.56
C ALA A 125 -9.12 -15.87 -2.55
N SER A 126 -10.08 -15.89 -1.66
CA SER A 126 -11.21 -14.96 -1.79
C SER A 126 -11.30 -13.89 -0.71
N LEU A 127 -11.21 -14.22 0.57
CA LEU A 127 -11.54 -13.26 1.62
C LEU A 127 -10.33 -12.45 2.14
N LEU A 128 -9.14 -13.05 2.22
CA LEU A 128 -7.95 -12.34 2.71
C LEU A 128 -7.35 -11.39 1.65
N HIS A 129 -7.47 -11.73 0.39
CA HIS A 129 -7.15 -10.83 -0.73
C HIS A 129 -8.03 -9.58 -0.71
N LEU A 130 -9.32 -9.73 -0.37
CA LEU A 130 -10.26 -8.62 -0.21
C LEU A 130 -9.83 -7.65 0.90
N VAL A 131 -9.27 -8.14 2.02
CA VAL A 131 -8.83 -7.30 3.13
C VAL A 131 -7.69 -6.36 2.70
N ASP A 132 -6.71 -6.86 1.97
CA ASP A 132 -5.57 -6.07 1.52
C ASP A 132 -5.98 -5.01 0.49
N TRP A 133 -6.88 -5.36 -0.42
CA TRP A 133 -7.47 -4.45 -1.42
C TRP A 133 -8.33 -3.37 -0.78
N GLU A 134 -9.18 -3.73 0.19
CA GLU A 134 -10.01 -2.76 0.91
C GLU A 134 -9.15 -1.80 1.74
N LEU A 135 -8.06 -2.30 2.36
CA LEU A 135 -7.12 -1.45 3.08
C LEU A 135 -6.46 -0.44 2.14
N LEU A 136 -5.95 -0.90 0.99
CA LEU A 136 -5.39 -0.02 -0.03
C LEU A 136 -6.45 0.96 -0.58
N ARG A 137 -7.70 0.55 -0.68
CA ARG A 137 -8.79 1.35 -1.23
C ARG A 137 -9.30 2.41 -0.26
N LEU A 138 -9.38 2.10 1.03
CA LEU A 138 -10.09 2.91 2.03
C LEU A 138 -9.16 3.67 2.98
N SER A 139 -7.88 3.32 3.08
CA SER A 139 -6.96 4.01 3.96
C SER A 139 -6.69 5.44 3.49
N PRO A 140 -6.86 6.46 4.35
CA PRO A 140 -6.38 7.82 4.12
C PRO A 140 -4.88 7.97 4.39
N ILE A 141 -4.30 6.98 5.08
CA ILE A 141 -2.89 6.92 5.45
C ILE A 141 -2.16 6.09 4.39
N PRO A 142 -0.94 6.44 3.99
CA PRO A 142 -0.12 5.63 3.10
C PRO A 142 -0.02 4.17 3.56
N VAL A 143 -0.12 3.23 2.62
CA VAL A 143 -0.05 1.79 2.90
C VAL A 143 1.10 1.17 2.15
N LEU A 144 2.02 0.55 2.87
CA LEU A 144 3.06 -0.32 2.34
C LEU A 144 2.56 -1.76 2.35
N LEU A 145 2.34 -2.30 1.16
CA LEU A 145 2.01 -3.71 0.97
C LEU A 145 3.30 -4.50 0.75
N VAL A 146 3.63 -5.35 1.71
CA VAL A 146 4.82 -6.20 1.66
C VAL A 146 4.50 -7.48 0.89
N LYS A 147 5.24 -7.70 -0.18
CA LYS A 147 5.13 -8.85 -1.09
C LYS A 147 6.39 -9.71 -1.09
N ASP A 148 7.55 -9.05 -0.98
CA ASP A 148 8.84 -9.72 -0.97
C ASP A 148 9.32 -9.94 0.47
N PRO A 149 9.57 -11.20 0.89
CA PRO A 149 10.05 -11.47 2.23
C PRO A 149 11.50 -11.05 2.48
N ARG A 150 12.26 -10.64 1.48
CA ARG A 150 13.67 -10.23 1.63
C ARG A 150 13.82 -8.89 2.32
N ALA A 151 14.89 -8.72 3.11
CA ALA A 151 15.25 -7.44 3.73
C ALA A 151 15.65 -6.38 2.70
N TYR A 152 15.45 -5.11 3.03
CA TYR A 152 15.96 -4.01 2.20
C TYR A 152 17.48 -3.90 2.33
N ARG A 153 18.19 -4.08 1.22
CA ARG A 153 19.65 -3.91 1.13
C ARG A 153 19.95 -2.91 0.02
N ARG A 154 20.13 -1.63 0.38
CA ARG A 154 20.30 -0.54 -0.58
C ARG A 154 19.25 -0.60 -1.68
N PRO A 155 17.95 -0.48 -1.32
CA PRO A 155 16.85 -0.77 -2.23
C PRO A 155 16.84 0.20 -3.41
N LYS A 156 16.51 -0.31 -4.59
CA LYS A 156 16.08 0.52 -5.70
C LYS A 156 14.61 0.82 -5.54
N VAL A 157 14.29 2.08 -5.30
CA VAL A 157 12.93 2.58 -5.12
C VAL A 157 12.46 3.19 -6.43
N LEU A 158 11.37 2.69 -6.99
CA LEU A 158 10.77 3.17 -8.24
C LEU A 158 9.55 4.03 -7.96
N ALA A 159 9.63 5.33 -8.21
CA ALA A 159 8.50 6.27 -8.11
C ALA A 159 7.74 6.32 -9.45
N ALA A 160 6.47 5.92 -9.45
CA ALA A 160 5.62 5.95 -10.63
C ALA A 160 4.78 7.23 -10.66
N VAL A 161 5.09 8.14 -11.58
CA VAL A 161 4.47 9.46 -11.69
C VAL A 161 3.75 9.66 -13.02
N ASP A 162 2.76 10.55 -13.03
CA ASP A 162 2.00 10.92 -14.21
C ASP A 162 1.95 12.46 -14.36
N PRO A 163 3.04 13.08 -14.82
CA PRO A 163 3.11 14.53 -15.00
C PRO A 163 2.22 15.06 -16.14
N ASP A 164 1.58 14.20 -16.90
CA ASP A 164 0.58 14.56 -17.90
C ASP A 164 -0.81 14.80 -17.28
N HIS A 165 -1.00 14.38 -16.03
CA HIS A 165 -2.29 14.45 -15.34
C HIS A 165 -3.44 13.83 -16.14
N THR A 166 -3.14 12.78 -16.91
CA THR A 166 -4.02 12.11 -17.88
C THR A 166 -5.36 11.68 -17.25
N TYR A 167 -5.41 11.58 -15.92
CA TYR A 167 -6.55 11.06 -15.18
C TYR A 167 -7.07 12.00 -14.08
N ALA A 168 -7.03 13.32 -14.30
CA ALA A 168 -7.46 14.33 -13.32
C ALA A 168 -6.77 14.19 -11.94
N LYS A 169 -5.53 13.73 -11.94
CA LYS A 169 -4.69 13.55 -10.77
C LYS A 169 -4.25 14.92 -10.24
N PRO A 170 -4.33 15.18 -8.92
CA PRO A 170 -3.79 16.41 -8.37
C PRO A 170 -2.29 16.53 -8.62
N VAL A 171 -1.83 17.70 -9.06
CA VAL A 171 -0.42 17.99 -9.38
C VAL A 171 0.53 17.65 -8.22
N TRP A 172 0.10 17.95 -7.00
CA TRP A 172 0.90 17.71 -5.78
C TRP A 172 1.11 16.23 -5.45
N LEU A 173 0.30 15.30 -6.00
CA LEU A 173 0.45 13.87 -5.70
C LEU A 173 1.73 13.29 -6.30
N ASP A 174 2.17 13.75 -7.48
CA ASP A 174 3.47 13.34 -8.04
C ASP A 174 4.63 13.79 -7.16
N ARG A 175 4.53 15.00 -6.61
CA ARG A 175 5.51 15.51 -5.64
C ARG A 175 5.56 14.65 -4.38
N GLU A 176 4.40 14.26 -3.82
CA GLU A 176 4.32 13.35 -2.67
C GLU A 176 4.94 11.97 -2.96
N ILE A 177 4.67 11.39 -4.15
CA ILE A 177 5.23 10.12 -4.57
C ILE A 177 6.75 10.21 -4.68
N LEU A 178 7.27 11.25 -5.33
CA LEU A 178 8.71 11.47 -5.52
C LEU A 178 9.41 11.69 -4.16
N ASN A 179 8.84 12.53 -3.30
CA ASN A 179 9.40 12.81 -1.98
C ASN A 179 9.42 11.57 -1.09
N ALA A 180 8.32 10.81 -1.02
CA ALA A 180 8.28 9.56 -0.26
C ALA A 180 9.31 8.55 -0.77
N GLY A 181 9.42 8.40 -2.10
CA GLY A 181 10.44 7.54 -2.71
C GLY A 181 11.86 7.97 -2.36
N GLN A 182 12.14 9.26 -2.41
CA GLN A 182 13.46 9.83 -2.09
C GLN A 182 13.81 9.66 -0.61
N GLU A 183 12.86 9.93 0.30
CA GLU A 183 13.05 9.77 1.74
C GLU A 183 13.37 8.32 2.10
N ILE A 184 12.58 7.36 1.57
CA ILE A 184 12.81 5.94 1.82
C ILE A 184 14.15 5.49 1.21
N ALA A 185 14.45 5.88 -0.03
CA ALA A 185 15.73 5.55 -0.67
C ALA A 185 16.91 6.08 0.16
N ARG A 186 16.85 7.33 0.63
CA ARG A 186 17.90 7.92 1.49
C ARG A 186 18.03 7.18 2.81
N ALA A 187 16.92 6.97 3.52
CA ALA A 187 16.92 6.35 4.85
C ALA A 187 17.49 4.92 4.81
N LEU A 188 17.28 4.20 3.70
CA LEU A 188 17.77 2.84 3.50
C LEU A 188 19.07 2.76 2.67
N HIS A 189 19.74 3.90 2.43
CA HIS A 189 20.98 3.98 1.63
C HIS A 189 20.85 3.37 0.22
N GLY A 190 19.64 3.46 -0.35
CA GLY A 190 19.30 2.99 -1.69
C GLY A 190 19.35 4.09 -2.76
N SER A 191 18.70 3.84 -3.89
CA SER A 191 18.61 4.77 -5.01
C SER A 191 17.16 5.01 -5.45
N LEU A 192 16.87 6.23 -5.88
CA LEU A 192 15.58 6.58 -6.47
C LEU A 192 15.63 6.44 -7.99
N HIS A 193 14.64 5.78 -8.53
CA HIS A 193 14.30 5.75 -9.96
C HIS A 193 12.91 6.36 -10.12
N ALA A 194 12.66 7.08 -11.20
CA ALA A 194 11.35 7.62 -11.51
C ALA A 194 10.88 7.10 -12.87
N VAL A 195 9.64 6.63 -12.98
CA VAL A 195 9.06 6.17 -14.23
C VAL A 195 7.84 7.01 -14.59
N HIS A 196 7.81 7.44 -15.86
CA HIS A 196 6.65 8.03 -16.51
C HIS A 196 6.32 7.22 -17.76
N ALA A 197 5.07 6.79 -17.87
CA ALA A 197 4.54 6.06 -19.00
C ALA A 197 3.69 6.99 -19.86
N TYR A 198 3.90 6.99 -21.15
CA TYR A 198 3.01 7.63 -22.12
C TYR A 198 2.45 6.59 -23.08
N VAL A 199 1.22 6.81 -23.55
CA VAL A 199 0.61 5.92 -24.55
C VAL A 199 1.01 6.44 -25.93
N PRO A 200 1.81 5.68 -26.70
CA PRO A 200 2.14 6.07 -28.07
C PRO A 200 0.86 6.05 -28.92
N ILE A 201 0.79 6.94 -29.91
CA ILE A 201 -0.31 6.95 -30.88
C ILE A 201 -0.17 5.69 -31.74
N PRO A 202 -1.17 4.79 -31.79
CA PRO A 202 -1.10 3.60 -32.63
C PRO A 202 -0.99 4.00 -34.11
N ALA A 203 -0.17 3.29 -34.87
CA ALA A 203 -0.07 3.50 -36.32
C ALA A 203 -1.43 3.37 -37.03
N LEU A 204 -2.31 2.48 -36.54
CA LEU A 204 -3.69 2.32 -37.02
C LEU A 204 -4.61 3.51 -36.75
N ALA A 205 -4.20 4.49 -35.94
CA ALA A 205 -4.98 5.73 -35.74
C ALA A 205 -4.90 6.67 -36.94
N PHE A 206 -4.04 6.39 -37.89
CA PHE A 206 -3.90 7.16 -39.10
C PHE A 206 -4.57 6.45 -40.29
N PRO A 207 -5.26 7.17 -41.20
CA PRO A 207 -5.81 6.59 -42.41
C PRO A 207 -4.72 5.87 -43.21
N THR A 208 -5.03 4.70 -43.76
CA THR A 208 -4.07 3.91 -44.57
C THR A 208 -3.50 4.75 -45.70
N GLY A 209 -2.17 4.90 -45.75
CA GLY A 209 -1.47 5.69 -46.76
C GLY A 209 -1.36 7.21 -46.53
N ALA A 210 -1.91 7.72 -45.39
CA ALA A 210 -1.85 9.15 -45.09
C ALA A 210 -0.55 9.60 -44.43
N ILE A 211 0.22 8.67 -43.83
CA ILE A 211 1.44 8.96 -43.06
C ILE A 211 2.51 7.91 -43.40
N SER A 212 3.73 8.33 -43.63
CA SER A 212 4.87 7.43 -43.85
C SER A 212 5.37 6.81 -42.52
N GLU A 213 6.11 5.69 -42.60
CA GLU A 213 6.75 5.10 -41.43
C GLU A 213 7.71 6.08 -40.74
N GLU A 214 8.39 6.92 -41.52
CA GLU A 214 9.30 7.98 -41.04
C GLU A 214 8.55 9.07 -40.26
N ASP A 215 7.34 9.45 -40.68
CA ASP A 215 6.49 10.38 -39.96
C ASP A 215 6.02 9.79 -38.64
N VAL A 216 5.66 8.50 -38.60
CA VAL A 216 5.24 7.78 -37.37
C VAL A 216 6.40 7.77 -36.37
N GLU A 217 7.62 7.44 -36.78
CA GLU A 217 8.80 7.43 -35.91
C GLU A 217 9.13 8.85 -35.42
N THR A 218 8.97 9.86 -36.27
CA THR A 218 9.12 11.26 -35.86
C THR A 218 8.11 11.67 -34.80
N ILE A 219 6.86 11.27 -34.93
CA ILE A 219 5.81 11.51 -33.96
C ILE A 219 6.13 10.81 -32.61
N HIS A 220 6.55 9.55 -32.68
CA HIS A 220 6.94 8.80 -31.47
C HIS A 220 8.13 9.44 -30.76
N THR A 221 9.12 9.88 -31.48
CA THR A 221 10.29 10.58 -30.95
C THR A 221 9.89 11.88 -30.26
N ARG A 222 9.04 12.70 -30.89
CA ARG A 222 8.51 13.94 -30.28
C ARG A 222 7.68 13.66 -29.03
N CYS A 223 6.85 12.61 -29.02
CA CYS A 223 6.09 12.20 -27.85
C CYS A 223 7.00 11.80 -26.68
N ARG A 224 8.04 11.00 -26.96
CA ARG A 224 9.05 10.59 -25.97
C ARG A 224 9.83 11.78 -25.40
N GLU A 225 10.26 12.70 -26.25
CA GLU A 225 10.94 13.93 -25.80
C GLU A 225 10.06 14.80 -24.92
N LYS A 226 8.80 14.98 -25.31
CA LYS A 226 7.82 15.74 -24.52
C LYS A 226 7.59 15.09 -23.15
N ALA A 227 7.41 13.77 -23.10
CA ALA A 227 7.26 13.01 -21.86
C ALA A 227 8.52 13.12 -20.99
N ASN A 228 9.71 13.04 -21.57
CA ASN A 228 10.98 13.22 -20.85
C ASN A 228 11.13 14.64 -20.27
N LYS A 229 10.78 15.68 -21.02
CA LYS A 229 10.77 17.06 -20.52
C LYS A 229 9.85 17.22 -19.32
N LYS A 230 8.66 16.61 -19.36
CA LYS A 230 7.69 16.66 -18.27
C LYS A 230 8.18 15.92 -17.02
N LEU A 231 8.73 14.71 -17.16
CA LEU A 231 9.32 13.97 -16.05
C LEU A 231 10.46 14.75 -15.41
N LYS A 232 11.38 15.30 -16.22
CA LYS A 232 12.48 16.15 -15.72
C LYS A 232 11.98 17.39 -14.99
N ARG A 233 10.88 17.99 -15.44
CA ARG A 233 10.23 19.11 -14.75
C ARG A 233 9.68 18.67 -13.40
N ALA A 234 8.91 17.57 -13.35
CA ALA A 234 8.37 17.04 -12.10
C ALA A 234 9.46 16.72 -11.07
N LEU A 235 10.58 16.16 -11.49
CA LEU A 235 11.73 15.91 -10.62
C LEU A 235 12.34 17.22 -10.08
N ARG A 236 12.47 18.26 -10.90
CA ARG A 236 12.95 19.58 -10.44
C ARG A 236 11.97 20.23 -9.46
N ASP A 237 10.67 20.20 -9.78
CA ASP A 237 9.63 20.79 -8.94
C ASP A 237 9.51 20.07 -7.57
N ALA A 238 9.92 18.81 -7.50
CA ALA A 238 10.07 18.02 -6.28
C ALA A 238 11.46 18.13 -5.61
N GLU A 239 12.37 18.96 -6.15
CA GLU A 239 13.75 19.15 -5.67
C GLU A 239 14.58 17.85 -5.64
N ILE A 240 14.26 16.89 -6.52
CA ILE A 240 14.99 15.62 -6.63
C ILE A 240 16.26 15.83 -7.45
N ARG A 241 17.41 15.78 -6.78
CA ARG A 241 18.73 16.04 -7.41
C ARG A 241 19.40 14.79 -7.98
N SER A 242 19.09 13.61 -7.42
CA SER A 242 19.71 12.35 -7.81
C SER A 242 18.64 11.29 -8.01
N SER A 243 18.35 10.98 -9.28
CA SER A 243 17.44 9.90 -9.67
C SER A 243 17.74 9.46 -11.11
N VAL A 244 17.37 8.21 -11.42
CA VAL A 244 17.38 7.71 -12.80
C VAL A 244 15.96 7.82 -13.36
N ALA A 245 15.82 8.52 -14.48
CA ALA A 245 14.53 8.76 -15.13
C ALA A 245 14.27 7.72 -16.23
N HIS A 246 13.10 7.10 -16.22
CA HIS A 246 12.62 6.15 -17.21
C HIS A 246 11.36 6.70 -17.88
N VAL A 247 11.38 6.78 -19.20
CA VAL A 247 10.22 7.21 -20.02
C VAL A 247 9.87 6.10 -20.98
N ILE A 248 8.70 5.50 -20.81
CA ILE A 248 8.29 4.29 -21.53
C ILE A 248 7.01 4.54 -22.31
N GLY A 249 7.06 4.26 -23.62
CA GLY A 249 5.92 4.35 -24.52
C GLY A 249 5.03 3.11 -24.47
N ARG A 250 4.32 2.90 -23.37
CA ARG A 250 3.40 1.76 -23.13
C ARG A 250 2.29 2.16 -22.19
N HIS A 251 1.29 1.26 -22.06
CA HIS A 251 0.27 1.40 -21.01
C HIS A 251 0.94 1.44 -19.61
N PRO A 252 0.54 2.35 -18.70
CA PRO A 252 1.21 2.58 -17.43
C PRO A 252 1.45 1.32 -16.60
N ALA A 253 0.50 0.39 -16.55
CA ALA A 253 0.67 -0.85 -15.78
C ALA A 253 1.80 -1.73 -16.34
N ASP A 254 1.95 -1.78 -17.67
CA ASP A 254 2.99 -2.55 -18.33
C ASP A 254 4.36 -1.89 -18.14
N ALA A 255 4.42 -0.57 -18.35
CA ALA A 255 5.63 0.21 -18.19
C ALA A 255 6.22 0.15 -16.77
N ILE A 256 5.37 0.28 -15.74
CA ILE A 256 5.81 0.22 -14.35
C ILE A 256 6.35 -1.17 -14.02
N ALA A 257 5.63 -2.24 -14.42
CA ALA A 257 6.07 -3.61 -14.17
C ALA A 257 7.37 -3.95 -14.91
N GLU A 258 7.51 -3.51 -16.15
CA GLU A 258 8.72 -3.69 -16.95
C GLU A 258 9.93 -3.02 -16.32
N VAL A 259 9.83 -1.72 -15.99
CA VAL A 259 10.94 -1.00 -15.35
C VAL A 259 11.27 -1.58 -13.98
N ALA A 260 10.27 -1.91 -13.16
CA ALA A 260 10.48 -2.52 -11.85
C ALA A 260 11.26 -3.84 -11.96
N SER A 261 10.95 -4.67 -12.96
CA SER A 261 11.65 -5.92 -13.25
C SER A 261 13.09 -5.67 -13.75
N GLN A 262 13.26 -4.77 -14.72
CA GLN A 262 14.56 -4.47 -15.32
C GLN A 262 15.58 -3.95 -14.31
N ILE A 263 15.13 -3.06 -13.41
CA ILE A 263 16.02 -2.52 -12.37
C ILE A 263 16.10 -3.39 -11.11
N HIS A 264 15.36 -4.49 -11.04
CA HIS A 264 15.17 -5.28 -9.80
C HIS A 264 14.74 -4.39 -8.64
N SER A 265 13.64 -3.64 -8.84
CA SER A 265 13.11 -2.75 -7.82
C SER A 265 12.72 -3.51 -6.55
N SER A 266 13.10 -2.98 -5.40
CA SER A 266 12.68 -3.53 -4.10
C SER A 266 11.35 -2.95 -3.64
N LEU A 267 11.02 -1.73 -4.11
CA LEU A 267 9.83 -0.98 -3.72
C LEU A 267 9.35 -0.12 -4.88
N VAL A 268 8.07 -0.19 -5.20
CA VAL A 268 7.39 0.75 -6.09
C VAL A 268 6.56 1.72 -5.23
N VAL A 269 6.72 3.02 -5.45
CA VAL A 269 5.89 4.07 -4.83
C VAL A 269 4.96 4.61 -5.90
N MET A 270 3.66 4.59 -5.63
CA MET A 270 2.65 5.01 -6.60
C MET A 270 1.45 5.68 -5.96
N GLY A 271 0.73 6.48 -6.72
CA GLY A 271 -0.55 7.01 -6.33
C GLY A 271 -1.70 6.07 -6.73
N ALA A 272 -2.74 6.00 -5.90
CA ALA A 272 -3.98 5.35 -6.27
C ALA A 272 -5.14 6.35 -6.22
N ILE A 273 -5.67 6.70 -7.40
CA ILE A 273 -6.84 7.60 -7.54
C ILE A 273 -7.86 6.92 -8.44
N SER A 274 -9.12 6.95 -8.02
CA SER A 274 -10.24 6.52 -8.85
C SER A 274 -10.62 7.59 -9.87
N ARG A 275 -10.83 7.19 -11.13
CA ARG A 275 -11.26 8.06 -12.23
C ARG A 275 -12.68 8.61 -12.09
N SER A 276 -13.51 7.96 -11.30
CA SER A 276 -14.88 8.41 -11.07
C SER A 276 -14.95 9.17 -9.76
N GLY A 277 -15.11 10.47 -9.80
CA GLY A 277 -15.49 11.31 -8.65
C GLY A 277 -16.83 10.88 -8.02
N PHE A 278 -17.40 9.77 -8.46
CA PHE A 278 -18.68 9.20 -8.05
C PHE A 278 -18.49 8.03 -7.07
N LYS A 279 -18.95 8.24 -5.86
CA LYS A 279 -19.52 7.36 -4.82
C LYS A 279 -18.92 5.97 -4.52
N ARG A 280 -17.98 5.41 -5.28
CA ARG A 280 -17.24 4.18 -4.95
C ARG A 280 -15.75 4.44 -5.10
N LEU A 281 -15.03 4.40 -3.99
CA LEU A 281 -13.56 4.41 -3.96
C LEU A 281 -13.06 3.11 -4.62
N LEU A 282 -12.75 3.19 -5.90
CA LEU A 282 -12.04 2.14 -6.60
C LEU A 282 -10.56 2.50 -6.59
N ILE A 283 -9.70 1.57 -6.26
CA ILE A 283 -8.31 1.63 -6.69
C ILE A 283 -8.43 1.61 -8.22
N GLY A 284 -7.90 2.63 -8.92
CA GLY A 284 -8.08 2.69 -10.38
C GLY A 284 -7.57 1.42 -11.05
N ASN A 285 -8.23 0.96 -12.13
CA ASN A 285 -7.87 -0.26 -12.88
C ASN A 285 -6.37 -0.37 -13.20
N THR A 286 -5.68 0.76 -13.39
CA THR A 286 -4.23 0.78 -13.61
C THR A 286 -3.48 0.35 -12.35
N ALA A 287 -3.88 0.84 -11.17
CA ALA A 287 -3.23 0.48 -9.91
C ALA A 287 -3.46 -1.00 -9.56
N GLU A 288 -4.66 -1.52 -9.79
CA GLU A 288 -4.96 -2.95 -9.61
C GLU A 288 -4.05 -3.81 -10.50
N ARG A 289 -3.98 -3.48 -11.80
CA ARG A 289 -3.12 -4.20 -12.74
C ARG A 289 -1.63 -4.11 -12.40
N VAL A 290 -1.17 -2.98 -11.88
CA VAL A 290 0.20 -2.82 -11.40
C VAL A 290 0.46 -3.72 -10.20
N LEU A 291 -0.44 -3.68 -9.21
CA LEU A 291 -0.31 -4.46 -7.99
C LEU A 291 -0.26 -5.97 -8.28
N ASP A 292 -1.07 -6.48 -9.21
CA ASP A 292 -1.08 -7.90 -9.57
C ASP A 292 0.23 -8.35 -10.25
N ARG A 293 0.88 -7.46 -11.00
CA ARG A 293 2.08 -7.79 -11.79
C ARG A 293 3.40 -7.62 -11.05
N LEU A 294 3.41 -6.80 -10.00
CA LEU A 294 4.63 -6.55 -9.23
C LEU A 294 4.91 -7.69 -8.25
N SER A 295 6.15 -8.16 -8.23
CA SER A 295 6.67 -9.09 -7.22
C SER A 295 7.37 -8.38 -6.05
N CYS A 296 7.69 -7.10 -6.19
CA CYS A 296 8.29 -6.28 -5.15
C CYS A 296 7.22 -5.59 -4.29
N ASP A 297 7.64 -5.00 -3.19
CA ASP A 297 6.75 -4.24 -2.30
C ASP A 297 6.16 -3.02 -2.98
N VAL A 298 4.98 -2.58 -2.52
CA VAL A 298 4.31 -1.41 -3.09
C VAL A 298 3.85 -0.46 -2.00
N LEU A 299 4.30 0.79 -2.07
CA LEU A 299 3.78 1.89 -1.26
C LEU A 299 2.73 2.67 -2.05
N VAL A 300 1.51 2.65 -1.55
CA VAL A 300 0.39 3.39 -2.15
C VAL A 300 0.12 4.66 -1.36
N ILE A 301 0.16 5.79 -2.04
CA ILE A 301 -0.12 7.12 -1.48
C ILE A 301 -1.43 7.63 -2.07
N LYS A 302 -2.27 8.21 -1.21
CA LYS A 302 -3.54 8.82 -1.61
C LYS A 302 -3.72 10.21 -1.04
N PRO A 303 -4.45 11.07 -1.76
CA PRO A 303 -4.93 12.31 -1.22
C PRO A 303 -5.90 12.08 -0.06
N ALA A 304 -5.57 12.54 1.14
CA ALA A 304 -6.40 12.34 2.33
C ALA A 304 -7.84 12.88 2.15
N HIS A 305 -8.03 13.96 1.38
CA HIS A 305 -9.34 14.57 1.13
C HIS A 305 -10.25 13.75 0.19
N LEU A 306 -9.68 12.79 -0.56
CA LEU A 306 -10.44 11.93 -1.47
C LEU A 306 -10.93 10.64 -0.80
N VAL A 307 -10.52 10.37 0.43
CA VAL A 307 -10.87 9.13 1.12
C VAL A 307 -12.08 9.37 2.03
N LYS A 308 -13.11 8.53 1.89
CA LYS A 308 -14.25 8.55 2.81
C LYS A 308 -13.78 8.15 4.20
N LYS A 309 -14.25 8.86 5.24
CA LYS A 309 -14.01 8.47 6.62
C LYS A 309 -14.59 7.08 6.86
N VAL A 310 -13.76 6.16 7.34
CA VAL A 310 -14.22 4.86 7.82
C VAL A 310 -15.15 5.12 9.00
N PRO A 311 -16.34 4.46 9.06
CA PRO A 311 -17.27 4.66 10.14
C PRO A 311 -16.62 4.40 11.50
N GLN A 312 -16.82 5.32 12.44
CA GLN A 312 -16.40 5.08 13.82
C GLN A 312 -17.26 3.98 14.42
N LYS A 313 -16.66 3.05 15.16
CA LYS A 313 -17.39 2.04 15.91
C LYS A 313 -18.32 2.75 16.91
N ARG A 314 -19.62 2.54 16.82
CA ARG A 314 -20.57 3.09 17.83
C ARG A 314 -20.27 2.43 19.16
N ARG A 315 -19.97 3.22 20.19
CA ARG A 315 -19.91 2.72 21.57
C ARG A 315 -21.25 2.05 21.89
N GLY A 316 -21.24 0.74 22.20
CA GLY A 316 -22.42 -0.04 22.56
C GLY A 316 -22.98 -0.98 21.49
N ALA A 317 -22.43 -1.01 20.28
CA ALA A 317 -22.80 -2.03 19.30
C ALA A 317 -21.97 -3.30 19.56
N ALA A 318 -22.38 -4.09 20.53
CA ALA A 318 -21.78 -5.39 20.84
C ALA A 318 -21.99 -6.42 19.69
N HIS A 319 -22.85 -6.14 18.73
CA HIS A 319 -23.16 -7.05 17.63
C HIS A 319 -23.26 -6.25 16.32
N ALA A 320 -22.19 -6.22 15.56
CA ALA A 320 -22.28 -5.87 14.16
C ALA A 320 -23.01 -7.01 13.43
N ARG A 321 -24.31 -6.85 13.15
CA ARG A 321 -25.02 -7.75 12.24
C ARG A 321 -24.26 -7.77 10.92
N LEU A 322 -23.61 -8.88 10.60
CA LEU A 322 -23.08 -9.16 9.28
C LEU A 322 -24.25 -9.05 8.29
N ARG A 323 -24.24 -8.02 7.48
CA ARG A 323 -25.01 -8.05 6.25
C ARG A 323 -24.29 -9.05 5.33
N LEU A 324 -24.72 -10.28 5.38
CA LEU A 324 -24.43 -11.26 4.34
C LEU A 324 -24.96 -10.65 3.04
N HIS A 325 -24.07 -10.30 2.13
CA HIS A 325 -24.46 -10.13 0.74
C HIS A 325 -24.99 -11.51 0.29
N PRO A 326 -26.21 -11.60 -0.27
CA PRO A 326 -26.65 -12.85 -0.84
C PRO A 326 -25.65 -13.26 -1.91
N LEU A 327 -24.95 -14.36 -1.68
CA LEU A 327 -24.25 -15.08 -2.74
C LEU A 327 -25.35 -15.51 -3.73
N ILE A 328 -25.25 -14.99 -4.93
CA ILE A 328 -26.05 -15.44 -6.07
C ILE A 328 -25.68 -16.91 -6.27
N VAL A 329 -26.71 -17.75 -6.16
CA VAL A 329 -26.71 -19.16 -6.55
C VAL A 329 -26.50 -19.26 -8.06
#